data_f9721825710a4c8dca6b96245c142a6c
#
_entry.id   f9721825710a4c8dca6b96245c142a6c
#
_cell.length_a   1.000
_cell.length_b   1.000
_cell.length_c   1.000
_cell.angle_alpha   90.00
_cell.angle_beta   90.00
_cell.angle_gamma   90.00
#
_symmetry.space_group_name_H-M   'P 1'
#
loop_
_entity.id
_entity.type
_entity.pdbx_description
1 polymer ?
#
loop_
_entity_poly.entity_id
_entity_poly.type
_entity_poly.pdbx_seq_one_letter_code
_entity_poly.pdbx_strand_id
1 'polypeptide(L)'
;MVSVAFAHDGPPIDRGETSDEEREAWVTAYTAGWDELAPGSFLGEWRASGGWDFPIATPLSPDFNAIPRTLLWRYEINAKTREVRRAPAPGCEDLCIDHPHVNPRFEGRRECRYVYASVSNEVRVSGPPLGYVRIDLLTGETQTWWAGNRCFCEEVVVVPKNPEGETPGAEEECWILGMIADHGEGGEGRSSLAVLDGADLTRGPVARVWLEHRIPHGLHGAFAPKAERAKQKARRS
;
A
#
# COMPACT_ATOMS: atom_id res chain seq x y z
N MET A 1 3.64 -6.57 -21.66
CA MET A 1 4.12 -6.28 -20.30
C MET A 1 2.91 -5.82 -19.53
N VAL A 2 2.65 -6.42 -18.40
CA VAL A 2 1.57 -6.01 -17.48
C VAL A 2 2.26 -5.39 -16.28
N SER A 3 1.88 -4.20 -15.90
CA SER A 3 2.29 -3.58 -14.64
C SER A 3 1.07 -3.28 -13.79
N VAL A 4 1.23 -3.41 -12.51
CA VAL A 4 0.22 -3.06 -11.52
C VAL A 4 0.74 -1.82 -10.81
N ALA A 5 -0.10 -0.80 -10.72
CA ALA A 5 0.29 0.46 -10.12
C ALA A 5 -0.89 1.06 -9.35
N PHE A 6 -0.57 1.89 -8.39
CA PHE A 6 -1.55 2.71 -7.69
C PHE A 6 -2.06 3.85 -8.55
N ALA A 7 -3.33 4.13 -8.43
CA ALA A 7 -3.89 5.40 -8.85
C ALA A 7 -4.96 5.83 -7.84
N HIS A 8 -5.09 7.12 -7.64
CA HIS A 8 -6.21 7.67 -6.90
C HIS A 8 -7.49 7.50 -7.72
N ASP A 9 -8.61 7.30 -7.04
CA ASP A 9 -9.95 7.27 -7.62
C ASP A 9 -10.42 8.71 -7.91
N GLY A 10 -9.61 9.46 -8.61
CA GLY A 10 -9.88 10.81 -9.08
C GLY A 10 -9.92 10.85 -10.61
N PRO A 11 -10.31 11.95 -11.20
CA PRO A 11 -10.22 12.09 -12.65
C PRO A 11 -8.80 11.75 -13.06
N PRO A 12 -8.60 11.02 -14.15
CA PRO A 12 -7.28 10.69 -14.62
C PRO A 12 -6.47 11.98 -14.69
N ILE A 13 -5.23 11.95 -14.19
CA ILE A 13 -4.28 13.01 -14.49
C ILE A 13 -4.15 13.01 -15.98
N ASP A 14 -4.88 13.92 -16.59
CA ASP A 14 -5.16 13.83 -17.98
C ASP A 14 -4.00 14.34 -18.80
N ARG A 15 -3.77 13.63 -19.84
CA ARG A 15 -2.84 13.99 -20.89
C ARG A 15 -3.59 14.48 -22.14
N GLY A 16 -4.72 15.15 -21.96
CA GLY A 16 -5.51 15.78 -23.02
C GLY A 16 -6.94 15.29 -23.21
N GLU A 17 -7.49 14.48 -22.30
CA GLU A 17 -8.83 13.92 -22.42
C GLU A 17 -9.88 14.56 -21.48
N THR A 18 -9.44 15.33 -20.45
CA THR A 18 -10.31 16.06 -19.53
C THR A 18 -10.31 17.53 -19.92
N SER A 19 -11.46 18.17 -19.97
CA SER A 19 -11.54 19.61 -20.20
C SER A 19 -10.90 20.39 -19.04
N ASP A 20 -10.37 21.58 -19.32
CA ASP A 20 -9.78 22.44 -18.28
C ASP A 20 -10.82 22.74 -17.18
N GLU A 21 -12.11 22.84 -17.57
CA GLU A 21 -13.21 23.09 -16.65
C GLU A 21 -13.46 21.91 -15.69
N GLU A 22 -13.40 20.67 -16.17
CA GLU A 22 -13.51 19.48 -15.34
C GLU A 22 -12.33 19.33 -14.40
N ARG A 23 -11.14 19.65 -14.88
CA ARG A 23 -9.91 19.66 -14.06
C ARG A 23 -10.00 20.71 -12.95
N GLU A 24 -10.43 21.92 -13.29
CA GLU A 24 -10.57 23.02 -12.34
C GLU A 24 -11.66 22.73 -11.30
N ALA A 25 -12.78 22.16 -11.71
CA ALA A 25 -13.85 21.72 -10.80
C ALA A 25 -13.34 20.63 -9.84
N TRP A 26 -12.55 19.69 -10.33
CA TRP A 26 -11.95 18.66 -9.50
C TRP A 26 -10.93 19.23 -8.52
N VAL A 27 -10.01 20.07 -8.97
CA VAL A 27 -9.02 20.74 -8.12
C VAL A 27 -9.73 21.55 -7.03
N THR A 28 -10.77 22.28 -7.37
CA THR A 28 -11.55 23.07 -6.43
C THR A 28 -12.22 22.19 -5.37
N ALA A 29 -12.89 21.13 -5.77
CA ALA A 29 -13.49 20.18 -4.85
C ALA A 29 -12.46 19.50 -3.94
N TYR A 30 -11.30 19.21 -4.48
CA TYR A 30 -10.22 18.52 -3.83
C TYR A 30 -9.42 19.41 -2.88
N THR A 31 -9.32 20.69 -3.15
CA THR A 31 -8.64 21.68 -2.31
C THR A 31 -9.57 22.40 -1.33
N ALA A 32 -10.85 22.05 -1.33
CA ALA A 32 -11.79 22.60 -0.38
C ALA A 32 -11.32 22.33 1.06
N GLY A 33 -11.26 23.37 1.88
CA GLY A 33 -10.77 23.25 3.27
C GLY A 33 -9.26 23.40 3.45
N TRP A 34 -8.49 23.54 2.38
CA TRP A 34 -7.03 23.74 2.52
C TRP A 34 -6.65 25.03 3.27
N ASP A 35 -7.50 26.03 3.20
CA ASP A 35 -7.28 27.30 3.92
C ASP A 35 -7.42 27.14 5.44
N GLU A 36 -8.02 26.04 5.88
CA GLU A 36 -8.16 25.69 7.29
C GLU A 36 -6.96 24.91 7.85
N LEU A 37 -5.95 24.60 7.03
CA LEU A 37 -4.73 23.94 7.48
C LEU A 37 -4.01 24.79 8.53
N ALA A 38 -3.81 24.23 9.70
CA ALA A 38 -3.18 24.95 10.80
C ALA A 38 -1.76 25.42 10.43
N PRO A 39 -1.42 26.71 10.64
CA PRO A 39 -0.05 27.18 10.48
C PRO A 39 0.91 26.37 11.35
N GLY A 40 2.09 26.03 10.83
CA GLY A 40 3.08 25.21 11.54
C GLY A 40 2.82 23.70 11.50
N SER A 41 1.73 23.24 10.87
CA SER A 41 1.59 21.84 10.54
C SER A 41 2.50 21.49 9.36
N PHE A 42 3.02 20.26 9.31
CA PHE A 42 3.84 19.77 8.17
C PHE A 42 3.16 20.05 6.83
N LEU A 43 1.87 19.88 6.76
CA LEU A 43 1.09 20.05 5.53
C LEU A 43 0.85 21.52 5.20
N GLY A 44 0.60 22.36 6.20
CA GLY A 44 0.48 23.79 6.02
C GLY A 44 1.80 24.42 5.56
N GLU A 45 2.92 24.00 6.15
CA GLU A 45 4.26 24.45 5.72
C GLU A 45 4.63 23.93 4.34
N TRP A 46 4.30 22.71 4.03
CA TRP A 46 4.56 22.11 2.74
C TRP A 46 3.78 22.78 1.61
N ARG A 47 2.52 23.14 1.85
CA ARG A 47 1.72 23.96 0.95
C ARG A 47 2.35 25.34 0.76
N ALA A 48 2.71 26.01 1.83
CA ALA A 48 3.34 27.33 1.79
C ALA A 48 4.67 27.35 1.03
N SER A 49 5.38 26.22 0.99
CA SER A 49 6.61 26.05 0.21
C SER A 49 6.40 25.73 -1.28
N GLY A 50 5.14 25.70 -1.75
CA GLY A 50 4.82 25.35 -3.14
C GLY A 50 4.88 23.85 -3.41
N GLY A 51 4.70 23.02 -2.39
CA GLY A 51 4.58 21.57 -2.52
C GLY A 51 3.37 21.15 -3.36
N TRP A 52 3.33 19.91 -3.72
CA TRP A 52 2.31 19.35 -4.60
C TRP A 52 0.91 19.49 -4.02
N ASP A 53 -0.06 19.71 -4.90
CA ASP A 53 -1.47 19.84 -4.55
C ASP A 53 -2.07 18.50 -4.09
N PHE A 54 -1.74 18.08 -2.87
CA PHE A 54 -2.47 17.00 -2.21
C PHE A 54 -3.50 17.59 -1.28
N PRO A 55 -4.77 17.20 -1.37
CA PRO A 55 -5.75 17.54 -0.37
C PRO A 55 -5.44 16.72 0.87
N ILE A 56 -5.06 17.37 1.91
CA ILE A 56 -4.82 16.70 3.17
C ILE A 56 -5.57 17.49 4.23
N ALA A 57 -6.49 16.80 4.85
CA ALA A 57 -7.12 17.23 6.07
C ALA A 57 -6.06 17.53 7.13
N THR A 58 -6.39 18.38 8.07
CA THR A 58 -5.44 18.82 9.10
C THR A 58 -4.89 17.63 9.88
N PRO A 59 -3.62 17.65 10.34
CA PRO A 59 -3.05 16.59 11.17
C PRO A 59 -3.84 16.36 12.48
N LEU A 60 -4.60 17.35 12.91
CA LEU A 60 -5.40 17.29 14.13
C LEU A 60 -6.80 16.70 13.92
N SER A 61 -7.29 16.71 12.69
CA SER A 61 -8.60 16.16 12.31
C SER A 61 -8.54 15.71 10.86
N PRO A 62 -7.91 14.58 10.56
CA PRO A 62 -7.84 14.07 9.18
C PRO A 62 -9.25 13.76 8.69
N ASP A 63 -9.72 14.53 7.73
CA ASP A 63 -10.95 14.21 7.02
C ASP A 63 -10.61 13.29 5.84
N PHE A 64 -10.60 12.00 6.09
CA PHE A 64 -10.39 11.01 5.05
C PHE A 64 -11.48 11.05 3.96
N ASN A 65 -12.63 11.68 4.22
CA ASN A 65 -13.66 11.85 3.20
C ASN A 65 -13.23 12.82 2.08
N ALA A 66 -12.24 13.68 2.34
CA ALA A 66 -11.68 14.58 1.35
C ALA A 66 -10.60 13.91 0.47
N ILE A 67 -10.19 12.69 0.82
CA ILE A 67 -9.12 11.98 0.10
C ILE A 67 -9.76 10.84 -0.69
N PRO A 68 -9.66 10.81 -2.03
CA PRO A 68 -10.12 9.69 -2.83
C PRO A 68 -9.45 8.40 -2.40
N ARG A 69 -10.19 7.31 -2.46
CA ARG A 69 -9.60 5.99 -2.15
C ARG A 69 -8.51 5.63 -3.15
N THR A 70 -7.52 4.93 -2.68
CA THR A 70 -6.48 4.35 -3.52
C THR A 70 -6.96 3.00 -4.07
N LEU A 71 -6.80 2.80 -5.38
CA LEU A 71 -7.17 1.59 -6.09
C LEU A 71 -5.95 0.90 -6.68
N LEU A 72 -6.06 -0.40 -6.83
CA LEU A 72 -5.08 -1.17 -7.58
C LEU A 72 -5.45 -1.17 -9.06
N TRP A 73 -4.63 -0.55 -9.90
CA TRP A 73 -4.83 -0.48 -11.34
C TRP A 73 -3.90 -1.43 -12.09
N ARG A 74 -4.46 -2.09 -13.10
CA ARG A 74 -3.71 -2.87 -14.07
C ARG A 74 -3.51 -2.05 -15.33
N TYR A 75 -2.25 -1.89 -15.73
CA TYR A 75 -1.86 -1.26 -16.98
C TYR A 75 -1.28 -2.29 -17.93
N GLU A 76 -1.83 -2.36 -19.14
CA GLU A 76 -1.31 -3.18 -20.24
C GLU A 76 -0.67 -2.25 -21.26
N ILE A 77 0.64 -2.38 -21.44
CA ILE A 77 1.41 -1.53 -22.34
C ILE A 77 1.92 -2.37 -23.51
N ASN A 78 1.47 -2.04 -24.73
CA ASN A 78 2.02 -2.62 -25.94
C ASN A 78 3.30 -1.87 -26.32
N ALA A 79 4.45 -2.50 -26.10
CA ALA A 79 5.74 -1.87 -26.35
C ALA A 79 6.01 -1.52 -27.83
N LYS A 80 5.29 -2.14 -28.78
CA LYS A 80 5.44 -1.88 -30.22
C LYS A 80 4.53 -0.74 -30.68
N THR A 81 3.24 -0.80 -30.34
CA THR A 81 2.25 0.21 -30.76
C THR A 81 2.19 1.40 -29.82
N ARG A 82 2.74 1.29 -28.61
CA ARG A 82 2.65 2.26 -27.51
C ARG A 82 1.23 2.46 -26.98
N GLU A 83 0.32 1.60 -27.35
CA GLU A 83 -1.03 1.60 -26.80
C GLU A 83 -0.98 1.21 -25.31
N VAL A 84 -1.75 1.92 -24.53
CA VAL A 84 -1.92 1.68 -23.09
C VAL A 84 -3.40 1.40 -22.83
N ARG A 85 -3.67 0.30 -22.15
CA ARG A 85 -5.00 0.00 -21.61
C ARG A 85 -4.87 -0.03 -20.09
N ARG A 86 -5.89 0.46 -19.40
CA ARG A 86 -5.96 0.40 -17.95
C ARG A 86 -7.34 0.00 -17.49
N ALA A 87 -7.38 -0.71 -16.39
CA ALA A 87 -8.61 -1.04 -15.67
C ALA A 87 -8.26 -1.27 -14.20
N PRO A 88 -9.20 -1.16 -13.26
CA PRO A 88 -9.01 -1.69 -11.92
C PRO A 88 -8.56 -3.14 -12.00
N ALA A 89 -7.68 -3.56 -11.11
CA ALA A 89 -7.31 -4.96 -11.02
C ALA A 89 -8.54 -5.79 -10.65
N PRO A 90 -8.74 -6.98 -11.22
CA PRO A 90 -9.92 -7.80 -10.96
C PRO A 90 -10.14 -8.02 -9.46
N GLY A 91 -11.37 -7.87 -8.98
CA GLY A 91 -11.75 -8.06 -7.58
C GLY A 91 -11.31 -6.95 -6.63
N CYS A 92 -10.75 -5.86 -7.14
CA CYS A 92 -10.25 -4.74 -6.33
C CYS A 92 -11.11 -3.49 -6.44
N GLU A 93 -12.23 -3.56 -7.16
CA GLU A 93 -13.06 -2.39 -7.48
C GLU A 93 -13.63 -1.71 -6.23
N ASP A 94 -13.85 -2.48 -5.17
CA ASP A 94 -14.40 -2.02 -3.90
C ASP A 94 -13.40 -2.06 -2.74
N LEU A 95 -12.10 -2.14 -3.03
CA LEU A 95 -11.05 -2.11 -2.02
C LEU A 95 -10.34 -0.77 -2.01
N CYS A 96 -10.03 -0.28 -0.82
CA CYS A 96 -9.07 0.81 -0.64
C CYS A 96 -7.72 0.18 -0.26
N ILE A 97 -6.77 0.19 -1.18
CA ILE A 97 -5.52 -0.58 -1.09
C ILE A 97 -4.34 0.35 -1.11
N ASP A 98 -3.34 0.03 -0.29
CA ASP A 98 -2.06 0.72 -0.28
C ASP A 98 -0.89 -0.28 -0.28
N HIS A 99 0.31 0.18 -0.66
CA HIS A 99 1.56 -0.58 -0.62
C HIS A 99 1.48 -1.96 -1.30
N PRO A 100 1.20 -2.06 -2.62
CA PRO A 100 1.14 -3.33 -3.31
C PRO A 100 2.52 -3.91 -3.55
N HIS A 101 2.70 -5.17 -3.19
CA HIS A 101 3.91 -5.94 -3.42
C HIS A 101 3.59 -7.29 -4.06
N VAL A 102 4.56 -7.83 -4.75
CA VAL A 102 4.53 -9.19 -5.29
C VAL A 102 5.67 -10.00 -4.67
N ASN A 103 5.62 -11.32 -4.81
CA ASN A 103 6.76 -12.14 -4.45
C ASN A 103 7.97 -11.74 -5.32
N PRO A 104 9.09 -11.27 -4.75
CA PRO A 104 10.25 -10.77 -5.52
C PRO A 104 10.82 -11.79 -6.51
N ARG A 105 10.59 -13.08 -6.29
CA ARG A 105 11.02 -14.12 -7.22
C ARG A 105 10.16 -14.23 -8.48
N PHE A 106 9.00 -13.57 -8.48
CA PHE A 106 8.06 -13.52 -9.60
C PHE A 106 7.94 -12.13 -10.22
N GLU A 107 8.57 -11.13 -9.63
CA GLU A 107 8.57 -9.78 -10.18
C GLU A 107 9.11 -9.74 -11.62
N GLY A 108 8.35 -9.08 -12.51
CA GLY A 108 8.67 -8.99 -13.93
C GLY A 108 8.44 -10.28 -14.73
N ARG A 109 7.94 -11.35 -14.12
CA ARG A 109 7.60 -12.61 -14.82
C ARG A 109 6.17 -12.56 -15.33
N ARG A 110 5.90 -13.35 -16.38
CA ARG A 110 4.53 -13.51 -16.90
C ARG A 110 3.61 -14.28 -15.95
N GLU A 111 4.21 -15.14 -15.16
CA GLU A 111 3.54 -16.00 -14.19
C GLU A 111 3.14 -15.26 -12.92
N CYS A 112 3.57 -13.99 -12.74
CA CYS A 112 3.21 -13.19 -11.57
C CYS A 112 1.69 -12.99 -11.51
N ARG A 113 1.07 -13.57 -10.51
CA ARG A 113 -0.39 -13.69 -10.35
C ARG A 113 -0.90 -13.05 -9.09
N TYR A 114 -0.14 -13.09 -8.00
CA TYR A 114 -0.59 -12.64 -6.70
C TYR A 114 0.02 -11.30 -6.32
N VAL A 115 -0.84 -10.40 -5.84
CA VAL A 115 -0.45 -9.14 -5.20
C VAL A 115 -0.83 -9.20 -3.74
N TYR A 116 0.06 -8.73 -2.89
CA TYR A 116 -0.15 -8.55 -1.46
C TYR A 116 -0.11 -7.06 -1.16
N ALA A 117 -1.03 -6.57 -0.36
CA ALA A 117 -1.14 -5.14 -0.07
C ALA A 117 -1.71 -4.89 1.33
N SER A 118 -1.52 -3.69 1.82
CA SER A 118 -2.29 -3.20 2.95
C SER A 118 -3.67 -2.75 2.49
N VAL A 119 -4.69 -2.90 3.31
CA VAL A 119 -6.08 -2.61 2.95
C VAL A 119 -6.79 -1.89 4.09
N SER A 120 -7.57 -0.88 3.74
CA SER A 120 -8.54 -0.23 4.62
C SER A 120 -9.91 -0.93 4.52
N ASN A 121 -10.70 -0.82 5.57
CA ASN A 121 -12.10 -1.25 5.55
C ASN A 121 -13.04 -0.19 4.96
N GLU A 122 -12.52 0.94 4.55
CA GLU A 122 -13.30 2.00 3.91
C GLU A 122 -13.30 1.79 2.40
N VAL A 123 -14.47 1.84 1.78
CA VAL A 123 -14.64 1.54 0.35
C VAL A 123 -14.99 2.76 -0.50
N ARG A 124 -15.23 3.91 0.11
CA ARG A 124 -15.62 5.14 -0.62
C ARG A 124 -14.53 6.19 -0.65
N VAL A 125 -13.72 6.21 0.39
CA VAL A 125 -12.70 7.22 0.63
C VAL A 125 -11.41 6.55 1.08
N SER A 126 -10.31 7.27 1.08
CA SER A 126 -9.08 6.78 1.66
C SER A 126 -9.22 6.61 3.17
N GLY A 127 -8.63 5.56 3.70
CA GLY A 127 -8.58 5.31 5.14
C GLY A 127 -7.27 4.64 5.53
N PRO A 128 -6.92 4.68 6.82
CA PRO A 128 -5.71 4.00 7.27
C PRO A 128 -5.83 2.50 7.05
N PRO A 129 -4.75 1.83 6.65
CA PRO A 129 -4.75 0.38 6.52
C PRO A 129 -5.03 -0.31 7.86
N LEU A 130 -5.96 -1.26 7.87
CA LEU A 130 -6.39 -2.02 9.04
C LEU A 130 -6.18 -3.53 8.87
N GLY A 131 -5.68 -3.94 7.73
CA GLY A 131 -5.45 -5.34 7.38
C GLY A 131 -4.51 -5.52 6.22
N TYR A 132 -4.35 -6.77 5.83
CA TYR A 132 -3.60 -7.17 4.65
C TYR A 132 -4.47 -8.02 3.73
N VAL A 133 -4.29 -7.83 2.43
CA VAL A 133 -5.03 -8.54 1.39
C VAL A 133 -4.08 -9.23 0.42
N ARG A 134 -4.42 -10.45 0.01
CA ARG A 134 -3.89 -11.13 -1.17
C ARG A 134 -4.92 -11.03 -2.28
N ILE A 135 -4.49 -10.69 -3.46
CA ILE A 135 -5.31 -10.52 -4.65
C ILE A 135 -4.79 -11.46 -5.73
N ASP A 136 -5.67 -12.30 -6.23
CA ASP A 136 -5.41 -13.13 -7.41
C ASP A 136 -5.77 -12.35 -8.68
N LEU A 137 -4.78 -11.85 -9.38
CA LEU A 137 -4.97 -11.05 -10.60
C LEU A 137 -5.60 -11.83 -11.76
N LEU A 138 -5.66 -13.16 -11.68
CA LEU A 138 -6.26 -14.00 -12.71
C LEU A 138 -7.76 -14.22 -12.48
N THR A 139 -8.16 -14.49 -11.23
CA THR A 139 -9.53 -14.83 -10.87
C THR A 139 -10.30 -13.66 -10.26
N GLY A 140 -9.61 -12.68 -9.69
CA GLY A 140 -10.19 -11.62 -8.87
C GLY A 140 -10.52 -12.07 -7.45
N GLU A 141 -10.15 -13.30 -7.05
CA GLU A 141 -10.32 -13.73 -5.65
C GLU A 141 -9.43 -12.92 -4.72
N THR A 142 -9.99 -12.54 -3.60
CA THR A 142 -9.26 -11.84 -2.54
C THR A 142 -9.32 -12.61 -1.23
N GLN A 143 -8.24 -12.56 -0.49
CA GLN A 143 -8.15 -13.06 0.87
C GLN A 143 -7.69 -11.94 1.78
N THR A 144 -8.50 -11.57 2.75
CA THR A 144 -8.18 -10.47 3.67
C THR A 144 -8.04 -10.98 5.09
N TRP A 145 -7.02 -10.48 5.76
CA TRP A 145 -6.86 -10.59 7.21
C TRP A 145 -6.93 -9.20 7.83
N TRP A 146 -7.74 -9.06 8.87
CA TRP A 146 -7.89 -7.83 9.64
C TRP A 146 -7.13 -7.91 10.95
N ALA A 147 -6.33 -6.91 11.27
CA ALA A 147 -5.44 -6.92 12.43
C ALA A 147 -6.18 -6.80 13.77
N GLY A 148 -7.43 -6.35 13.75
CA GLY A 148 -8.27 -6.14 14.91
C GLY A 148 -8.66 -4.69 15.14
N ASN A 149 -9.50 -4.48 16.15
CA ASN A 149 -9.95 -3.13 16.49
C ASN A 149 -8.78 -2.27 16.98
N ARG A 150 -8.72 -1.02 16.53
CA ARG A 150 -7.65 -0.04 16.86
C ARG A 150 -6.23 -0.52 16.51
N CYS A 151 -6.10 -1.44 15.58
CA CYS A 151 -4.85 -1.93 15.04
C CYS A 151 -4.65 -1.33 13.66
N PHE A 152 -3.53 -0.63 13.46
CA PHE A 152 -3.17 -0.02 12.18
C PHE A 152 -2.02 -0.80 11.58
N CYS A 153 -2.17 -1.14 10.30
CA CYS A 153 -1.18 -1.89 9.53
C CYS A 153 -0.29 -0.91 8.76
N GLU A 154 0.98 -1.27 8.66
CA GLU A 154 1.92 -0.58 7.78
C GLU A 154 2.10 -1.34 6.47
N GLU A 155 3.09 -0.97 5.67
CA GLU A 155 3.44 -1.64 4.43
C GLU A 155 3.66 -3.14 4.63
N VAL A 156 3.28 -3.93 3.62
CA VAL A 156 3.63 -5.35 3.56
C VAL A 156 5.05 -5.55 3.02
N VAL A 157 5.77 -6.50 3.56
CA VAL A 157 7.03 -6.97 3.00
C VAL A 157 6.88 -8.44 2.64
N VAL A 158 6.99 -8.76 1.37
CA VAL A 158 6.89 -10.14 0.87
C VAL A 158 8.26 -10.81 0.87
N VAL A 159 8.37 -11.90 1.62
CA VAL A 159 9.63 -12.64 1.78
C VAL A 159 9.45 -14.07 1.27
N PRO A 160 10.13 -14.47 0.18
CA PRO A 160 10.09 -15.85 -0.28
C PRO A 160 10.49 -16.83 0.83
N LYS A 161 9.78 -17.96 0.97
CA LYS A 161 10.16 -18.99 1.95
C LYS A 161 11.52 -19.62 1.61
N ASN A 162 11.88 -19.61 0.33
CA ASN A 162 13.20 -20.05 -0.15
C ASN A 162 13.86 -18.94 -0.99
N PRO A 163 14.41 -17.89 -0.36
CA PRO A 163 14.98 -16.75 -1.10
C PRO A 163 16.24 -17.08 -1.89
N GLU A 164 16.99 -18.12 -1.50
CA GLU A 164 18.26 -18.50 -2.10
C GLU A 164 18.15 -19.78 -2.99
N GLY A 165 16.95 -20.34 -3.13
CA GLY A 165 16.70 -21.53 -3.92
C GLY A 165 16.94 -21.31 -5.43
N GLU A 166 17.46 -22.30 -6.16
CA GLU A 166 17.69 -22.21 -7.60
C GLU A 166 16.38 -21.99 -8.37
N THR A 167 15.30 -22.65 -7.96
CA THR A 167 13.96 -22.48 -8.52
C THR A 167 13.08 -21.64 -7.61
N PRO A 168 12.15 -20.84 -8.15
CA PRO A 168 11.32 -19.98 -7.33
C PRO A 168 10.31 -20.70 -6.42
N GLY A 169 10.00 -21.97 -6.69
CA GLY A 169 8.87 -22.65 -6.01
C GLY A 169 7.52 -22.16 -6.52
N ALA A 170 6.46 -22.32 -5.72
CA ALA A 170 5.16 -21.72 -6.00
C ALA A 170 5.17 -20.22 -5.60
N GLU A 171 4.38 -19.40 -6.27
CA GLU A 171 4.40 -17.95 -6.05
C GLU A 171 3.93 -17.58 -4.64
N GLU A 172 2.95 -18.30 -4.12
CA GLU A 172 2.42 -18.13 -2.77
C GLU A 172 3.33 -18.72 -1.66
N GLU A 173 4.43 -19.38 -2.00
CA GLU A 173 5.43 -19.82 -1.02
C GLU A 173 6.27 -18.65 -0.50
N CYS A 174 5.59 -17.72 0.18
CA CYS A 174 6.20 -16.57 0.80
C CYS A 174 5.61 -16.29 2.18
N TRP A 175 6.34 -15.53 2.97
CA TRP A 175 5.87 -14.89 4.19
C TRP A 175 5.47 -13.46 3.91
N ILE A 176 4.36 -13.04 4.51
CA ILE A 176 3.93 -11.65 4.50
C ILE A 176 4.25 -11.09 5.87
N LEU A 177 5.16 -10.13 5.89
CA LEU A 177 5.58 -9.41 7.09
C LEU A 177 4.90 -8.05 7.12
N GLY A 178 4.37 -7.66 8.26
CA GLY A 178 3.81 -6.33 8.43
C GLY A 178 3.90 -5.85 9.86
N MET A 179 4.26 -4.58 10.02
CA MET A 179 4.24 -3.92 11.31
C MET A 179 2.80 -3.53 11.67
N ILE A 180 2.44 -3.78 12.91
CA ILE A 180 1.13 -3.45 13.45
C ILE A 180 1.32 -2.48 14.63
N ALA A 181 0.70 -1.32 14.53
CA ALA A 181 0.51 -0.42 15.66
C ALA A 181 -0.81 -0.76 16.35
N ASP A 182 -0.74 -1.35 17.52
CA ASP A 182 -1.88 -1.76 18.33
C ASP A 182 -2.09 -0.71 19.44
N HIS A 183 -3.20 0.02 19.36
CA HIS A 183 -3.51 1.09 20.31
C HIS A 183 -4.36 0.64 21.49
N GLY A 184 -4.79 -0.62 21.58
CA GLY A 184 -5.53 -1.18 22.70
C GLY A 184 -6.72 -0.32 23.18
N GLU A 185 -7.45 -0.78 24.16
CA GLU A 185 -8.54 0.00 24.76
C GLU A 185 -8.04 1.08 25.75
N GLY A 186 -6.90 0.85 26.37
CA GLY A 186 -6.31 1.74 27.40
C GLY A 186 -5.41 2.87 26.87
N GLY A 187 -5.21 2.97 25.56
CA GLY A 187 -4.35 4.00 24.96
C GLY A 187 -2.84 3.73 25.05
N GLU A 188 -2.40 2.70 25.74
CA GLU A 188 -1.02 2.25 25.75
C GLU A 188 -0.74 1.48 24.45
N GLY A 189 -0.26 2.20 23.43
CA GLY A 189 0.06 1.61 22.15
C GLY A 189 1.28 0.70 22.23
N ARG A 190 1.21 -0.47 21.59
CA ARG A 190 2.32 -1.39 21.38
C ARG A 190 2.55 -1.62 19.91
N SER A 191 3.75 -2.03 19.55
CA SER A 191 4.04 -2.44 18.18
C SER A 191 4.36 -3.93 18.12
N SER A 192 3.97 -4.56 17.05
CA SER A 192 4.29 -5.96 16.77
C SER A 192 4.59 -6.16 15.30
N LEU A 193 5.44 -7.16 15.00
CA LEU A 193 5.60 -7.69 13.67
C LEU A 193 4.68 -8.90 13.51
N ALA A 194 3.74 -8.83 12.59
CA ALA A 194 2.93 -9.97 12.17
C ALA A 194 3.63 -10.72 11.02
N VAL A 195 3.56 -12.04 11.06
CA VAL A 195 4.04 -12.93 10.00
C VAL A 195 2.87 -13.78 9.55
N LEU A 196 2.45 -13.62 8.31
CA LEU A 196 1.37 -14.41 7.72
C LEU A 196 1.92 -15.35 6.64
N ASP A 197 1.17 -16.42 6.37
CA ASP A 197 1.46 -17.31 5.25
C ASP A 197 0.88 -16.73 3.96
N GLY A 198 1.72 -16.49 2.95
CA GLY A 198 1.28 -15.97 1.66
C GLY A 198 0.28 -16.85 0.92
N ALA A 199 0.24 -18.14 1.23
CA ALA A 199 -0.72 -19.06 0.63
C ALA A 199 -2.15 -18.88 1.15
N ASP A 200 -2.32 -18.48 2.43
CA ASP A 200 -3.64 -18.29 3.05
C ASP A 200 -3.60 -17.25 4.17
N LEU A 201 -3.95 -16.00 3.81
CA LEU A 201 -4.01 -14.90 4.78
C LEU A 201 -5.17 -15.03 5.76
N THR A 202 -6.24 -15.75 5.39
CA THR A 202 -7.45 -15.86 6.21
C THR A 202 -7.20 -16.60 7.54
N ARG A 203 -6.15 -17.41 7.61
CA ARG A 203 -5.72 -18.10 8.82
C ARG A 203 -5.13 -17.18 9.89
N GLY A 204 -4.84 -15.93 9.51
CA GLY A 204 -4.17 -15.00 10.38
C GLY A 204 -2.66 -15.25 10.54
N PRO A 205 -2.01 -14.53 11.46
CA PRO A 205 -0.57 -14.63 11.64
C PRO A 205 -0.15 -16.01 12.15
N VAL A 206 0.85 -16.60 11.50
CA VAL A 206 1.54 -17.80 12.00
C VAL A 206 2.49 -17.47 13.16
N ALA A 207 2.91 -16.20 13.24
CA ALA A 207 3.67 -15.66 14.35
C ALA A 207 3.38 -14.17 14.53
N ARG A 208 3.43 -13.71 15.77
CA ARG A 208 3.37 -12.28 16.12
C ARG A 208 4.48 -11.97 17.12
N VAL A 209 5.39 -11.10 16.72
CA VAL A 209 6.53 -10.70 17.56
C VAL A 209 6.22 -9.34 18.17
N TRP A 210 5.98 -9.32 19.47
CA TRP A 210 5.76 -8.08 20.21
C TRP A 210 7.08 -7.37 20.46
N LEU A 211 7.10 -6.08 20.22
CA LEU A 211 8.28 -5.26 20.46
C LEU A 211 8.25 -4.70 21.88
N GLU A 212 9.44 -4.50 22.46
CA GLU A 212 9.58 -3.97 23.83
C GLU A 212 9.16 -2.51 23.94
N HIS A 213 9.17 -1.78 22.83
CA HIS A 213 8.80 -0.38 22.76
C HIS A 213 7.95 -0.11 21.53
N ARG A 214 7.22 0.98 21.58
CA ARG A 214 6.42 1.44 20.46
C ARG A 214 7.33 1.92 19.33
N ILE A 215 7.06 1.46 18.13
CA ILE A 215 7.65 1.99 16.89
C ILE A 215 6.67 3.04 16.34
N PRO A 216 7.14 4.24 15.98
CA PRO A 216 6.33 5.20 15.22
C PRO A 216 5.83 4.59 13.92
N HIS A 217 4.68 5.05 13.45
CA HIS A 217 4.15 4.62 12.16
C HIS A 217 5.16 4.91 11.05
N GLY A 218 5.57 3.88 10.32
CA GLY A 218 6.52 3.96 9.23
C GLY A 218 5.82 4.09 7.88
N LEU A 219 6.59 4.45 6.86
CA LEU A 219 6.09 4.52 5.49
C LEU A 219 6.54 3.29 4.69
N HIS A 220 7.82 2.97 4.74
CA HIS A 220 8.41 1.86 4.00
C HIS A 220 9.29 0.97 4.87
N GLY A 221 9.25 -0.33 4.56
CA GLY A 221 10.09 -1.34 5.17
C GLY A 221 10.80 -2.21 4.12
N ALA A 222 11.83 -2.91 4.53
CA ALA A 222 12.50 -3.87 3.67
C ALA A 222 13.03 -5.06 4.46
N PHE A 223 13.03 -6.23 3.83
CA PHE A 223 13.68 -7.42 4.34
C PHE A 223 15.10 -7.52 3.76
N ALA A 224 16.09 -7.59 4.63
CA ALA A 224 17.48 -7.79 4.24
C ALA A 224 17.93 -9.23 4.56
N PRO A 225 18.15 -10.09 3.56
CA PRO A 225 18.67 -11.44 3.74
C PRO A 225 20.02 -11.43 4.48
N LYS A 226 20.31 -12.50 5.23
CA LYS A 226 21.54 -12.61 6.02
C LYS A 226 22.82 -12.47 5.18
N ALA A 227 22.79 -13.00 3.97
CA ALA A 227 23.91 -12.91 3.03
C ALA A 227 24.22 -11.47 2.60
N GLU A 228 23.20 -10.63 2.42
CA GLU A 228 23.39 -9.22 2.07
C GLU A 228 23.93 -8.41 3.25
N ARG A 229 23.47 -8.70 4.47
CA ARG A 229 24.03 -8.08 5.69
C ARG A 229 25.52 -8.37 5.86
N ALA A 230 25.97 -9.58 5.54
CA ALA A 230 27.37 -9.95 5.57
C ALA A 230 28.20 -9.15 4.55
N LYS A 231 27.71 -8.97 3.33
CA LYS A 231 28.35 -8.15 2.29
C LYS A 231 28.42 -6.68 2.66
N GLN A 232 27.36 -6.13 3.27
CA GLN A 232 27.36 -4.74 3.74
C GLN A 232 28.33 -4.51 4.89
N LYS A 233 28.45 -5.47 5.81
CA LYS A 233 29.43 -5.41 6.91
C LYS A 233 30.86 -5.43 6.40
N ALA A 234 31.16 -6.29 5.41
CA ALA A 234 32.47 -6.38 4.78
C ALA A 234 32.87 -5.15 3.95
N ARG A 235 31.89 -4.36 3.48
CA ARG A 235 32.17 -3.10 2.75
C ARG A 235 32.40 -1.90 3.66
N ARG A 236 32.10 -2.01 4.96
CA ARG A 236 32.26 -0.96 5.96
C ARG A 236 33.48 -1.15 6.86
N SER A 237 34.14 -2.31 6.77
CA SER A 237 35.43 -2.65 7.38
C SER A 237 36.57 -2.43 6.39
#